data_74ce62a4ffea29af74f0f869e1e1a4bf
#
_entry.id   74ce62a4ffea29af74f0f869e1e1a4bf
#
_cell.length_a   1.000
_cell.length_b   1.000
_cell.length_c   1.000
_cell.angle_alpha   90.00
_cell.angle_beta   90.00
_cell.angle_gamma   90.00
#
_symmetry.space_group_name_H-M   'P 1'
#
loop_
_entity.id
_entity.type
_entity.pdbx_description
1 polymer ?
#
loop_
_entity_poly.entity_id
_entity_poly.type
_entity_poly.pdbx_seq_one_letter_code
_entity_poly.pdbx_strand_id
1 'polypeptide(L)'
;YADLAERYAADSDYEPGTVVVFGGEKEITVTANRADYRVAGVISTEPAYLMSSTSEGLPVALRGKVPVKVVGKVCKGDLLITSDTPGFAEALIASAAFGSPHSVFAKSLVDDDGYHPRNIWAVIL
;
A
#
# COMPACT_ATOMS: atom_id res chain seq x y z
N TYR A 1 2.43 13.50 -7.41
CA TYR A 1 1.18 12.73 -7.35
C TYR A 1 0.15 13.49 -6.53
N ALA A 2 -1.11 13.08 -6.63
CA ALA A 2 -2.22 13.72 -5.92
C ALA A 2 -2.52 13.00 -4.60
N ASP A 3 -1.54 12.88 -3.73
CA ASP A 3 -1.65 12.15 -2.47
C ASP A 3 -1.22 12.98 -1.27
N LEU A 4 -1.79 12.62 -0.12
CA LEU A 4 -1.42 13.09 1.20
C LEU A 4 -0.53 12.04 1.85
N ALA A 5 0.64 12.44 2.31
CA ALA A 5 1.57 11.54 2.95
C ALA A 5 2.11 12.10 4.25
N GLU A 6 2.63 11.22 5.08
CA GLU A 6 3.34 11.55 6.31
C GLU A 6 4.60 10.71 6.40
N ARG A 7 5.67 11.27 6.96
CA ARG A 7 6.92 10.51 7.14
C ARG A 7 6.84 9.62 8.37
N TYR A 8 7.28 8.39 8.19
CA TYR A 8 7.44 7.42 9.28
C TYR A 8 8.83 6.81 9.22
N ALA A 9 9.39 6.56 10.39
CA ALA A 9 10.69 5.91 10.50
C ALA A 9 10.57 4.45 10.03
N ALA A 10 11.37 4.10 9.03
CA ALA A 10 11.37 2.77 8.41
C ALA A 10 12.62 2.00 8.79
N ASP A 11 12.49 0.68 8.86
CA ASP A 11 13.61 -0.22 9.15
C ASP A 11 14.48 -0.50 7.92
N SER A 12 14.09 -0.02 6.75
CA SER A 12 14.85 -0.15 5.51
C SER A 12 14.45 0.97 4.54
N ASP A 13 15.19 1.11 3.46
CA ASP A 13 14.92 2.11 2.42
C ASP A 13 14.04 1.50 1.33
N TYR A 14 12.74 1.43 1.60
CA TYR A 14 11.77 0.83 0.68
C TYR A 14 11.52 1.70 -0.53
N GLU A 15 11.40 1.08 -1.68
CA GLU A 15 11.13 1.80 -2.94
C GLU A 15 9.65 2.22 -3.03
N PRO A 16 9.35 3.22 -3.87
CA PRO A 16 7.98 3.69 -4.07
C PRO A 16 7.04 2.58 -4.51
N GLY A 17 5.80 2.64 -4.04
CA GLY A 17 4.79 1.61 -4.30
C GLY A 17 4.78 0.47 -3.31
N THR A 18 5.82 0.36 -2.47
CA THR A 18 5.90 -0.70 -1.45
C THR A 18 4.82 -0.52 -0.39
N VAL A 19 4.06 -1.57 -0.14
CA VAL A 19 3.04 -1.60 0.91
C VAL A 19 3.72 -1.87 2.25
N VAL A 20 3.42 -1.03 3.24
CA VAL A 20 4.04 -1.11 4.56
C VAL A 20 2.98 -1.23 5.66
N VAL A 21 3.40 -1.79 6.78
CA VAL A 21 2.58 -1.95 7.98
C VAL A 21 3.24 -1.23 9.15
N PHE A 22 2.44 -0.84 10.14
CA PHE A 22 2.99 -0.39 11.41
C PHE A 22 3.51 -1.59 12.18
N GLY A 23 4.78 -1.57 12.50
CA GLY A 23 5.44 -2.68 13.18
C GLY A 23 6.94 -2.70 12.90
N GLY A 24 7.57 -3.79 13.28
CA GLY A 24 9.01 -3.92 13.17
C GLY A 24 9.75 -3.18 14.26
N GLU A 25 11.03 -2.93 14.05
CA GLU A 25 11.90 -2.29 15.05
C GLU A 25 11.75 -0.76 15.09
N LYS A 26 11.21 -0.18 14.05
CA LYS A 26 10.91 1.25 13.95
C LYS A 26 9.40 1.45 13.82
N GLU A 27 8.96 2.49 13.14
CA GLU A 27 7.51 2.75 13.03
C GLU A 27 6.85 1.89 11.97
N ILE A 28 7.52 1.71 10.82
CA ILE A 28 6.97 0.92 9.71
C ILE A 28 7.97 -0.13 9.24
N THR A 29 7.40 -1.19 8.68
CA THR A 29 8.15 -2.27 8.03
C THR A 29 7.38 -2.76 6.80
N VAL A 30 8.03 -3.53 5.95
CA VAL A 30 7.40 -4.09 4.76
C VAL A 30 6.27 -5.05 5.17
N THR A 31 5.15 -5.01 4.44
CA THR A 31 4.10 -6.01 4.63
C THR A 31 4.60 -7.39 4.21
N ALA A 32 4.14 -8.43 4.89
CA ALA A 32 4.56 -9.80 4.63
C ALA A 32 3.43 -10.82 4.79
N ASN A 33 2.26 -10.39 5.25
CA ASN A 33 1.15 -11.28 5.52
C ASN A 33 -0.12 -10.81 4.80
N ARG A 34 -0.88 -11.76 4.29
CA ARG A 34 -2.16 -11.49 3.66
C ARG A 34 -3.14 -10.93 4.69
N ALA A 35 -3.91 -9.91 4.28
CA ALA A 35 -4.96 -9.28 5.08
C ALA A 35 -4.46 -8.81 6.45
N ASP A 36 -3.32 -8.13 6.46
CA ASP A 36 -2.73 -7.59 7.69
C ASP A 36 -3.42 -6.27 8.05
N TYR A 37 -4.14 -6.26 9.17
CA TYR A 37 -4.87 -5.07 9.65
C TYR A 37 -3.95 -3.92 10.04
N ARG A 38 -2.65 -4.19 10.23
CA ARG A 38 -1.67 -3.15 10.61
C ARG A 38 -1.24 -2.29 9.42
N VAL A 39 -1.79 -2.51 8.25
CA VAL A 39 -1.41 -1.76 7.04
C VAL A 39 -1.43 -0.26 7.30
N ALA A 40 -0.32 0.41 6.98
CA ALA A 40 -0.15 1.85 7.14
C ALA A 40 -0.46 2.60 5.86
N GLY A 41 -0.01 2.09 4.74
CA GLY A 41 -0.14 2.72 3.44
C GLY A 41 0.94 2.25 2.50
N VAL A 42 1.32 3.14 1.58
CA VAL A 42 2.24 2.83 0.48
C VAL A 42 3.32 3.90 0.43
N ILE A 43 4.57 3.49 0.21
CA ILE A 43 5.68 4.44 0.06
C ILE A 43 5.43 5.33 -1.16
N SER A 44 5.49 6.64 -0.95
CA SER A 44 5.31 7.67 -1.97
C SER A 44 6.62 8.37 -2.26
N THR A 45 6.80 8.89 -3.49
CA THR A 45 8.00 9.67 -3.84
C THR A 45 7.75 11.17 -3.82
N GLU A 46 6.65 11.61 -4.38
CA GLU A 46 6.35 13.02 -4.59
C GLU A 46 4.91 13.31 -4.18
N PRO A 47 4.61 13.28 -2.87
CA PRO A 47 3.26 13.58 -2.42
C PRO A 47 2.91 15.03 -2.72
N ALA A 48 1.64 15.28 -3.05
CA ALA A 48 1.13 16.64 -3.24
C ALA A 48 1.16 17.41 -1.92
N TYR A 49 1.00 16.70 -0.80
CA TYR A 49 1.05 17.26 0.54
C TYR A 49 1.77 16.29 1.47
N LEU A 50 2.80 16.77 2.15
CA LEU A 50 3.62 15.94 3.04
C LEU A 50 3.59 16.50 4.45
N MET A 51 3.00 15.75 5.38
CA MET A 51 3.03 16.03 6.81
C MET A 51 4.33 15.51 7.40
N SER A 52 4.80 16.14 8.48
CA SER A 52 6.07 15.79 9.12
C SER A 52 7.25 15.88 8.15
N SER A 53 7.24 16.88 7.26
CA SER A 53 8.22 16.99 6.19
C SER A 53 9.66 17.21 6.70
N THR A 54 9.81 17.69 7.94
CA THR A 54 11.12 17.90 8.57
C THR A 54 11.60 16.67 9.34
N SER A 55 10.75 15.67 9.53
CA SER A 55 11.10 14.42 10.21
C SER A 55 11.91 13.52 9.31
N GLU A 56 12.73 12.68 9.89
CA GLU A 56 13.37 11.59 9.17
C GLU A 56 12.37 10.48 8.89
N GLY A 57 12.64 9.68 7.86
CA GLY A 57 11.80 8.57 7.50
C GLY A 57 11.32 8.67 6.06
N LEU A 58 10.47 7.73 5.69
CA LEU A 58 9.95 7.64 4.33
C LEU A 58 8.53 8.19 4.26
N PRO A 59 8.17 8.90 3.17
CA PRO A 59 6.80 9.36 2.97
C PRO A 59 5.88 8.16 2.73
N VAL A 60 4.83 8.04 3.53
CA VAL A 60 3.81 7.01 3.39
C VAL A 60 2.52 7.69 2.93
N ALA A 61 2.02 7.30 1.77
CA ALA A 61 0.75 7.79 1.27
C ALA A 61 -0.39 7.24 2.12
N LEU A 62 -1.17 8.13 2.70
CA LEU A 62 -2.29 7.83 3.59
C LEU A 62 -3.63 8.02 2.89
N ARG A 63 -3.66 8.79 1.82
CA ARG A 63 -4.87 9.11 1.05
C ARG A 63 -4.50 9.60 -0.33
N GLY A 64 -5.34 9.28 -1.32
CA GLY A 64 -5.19 9.81 -2.67
C GLY A 64 -4.63 8.80 -3.66
N LYS A 65 -4.29 9.28 -4.83
CA LYS A 65 -3.95 8.48 -6.00
C LYS A 65 -2.45 8.26 -6.07
N VAL A 66 -2.01 7.01 -6.04
CA VAL A 66 -0.59 6.62 -6.06
C VAL A 66 -0.39 5.31 -6.82
N PRO A 67 0.83 5.03 -7.33
CA PRO A 67 1.20 3.68 -7.77
C PRO A 67 1.34 2.75 -6.56
N VAL A 68 0.83 1.53 -6.70
CA VAL A 68 0.89 0.48 -5.66
C VAL A 68 1.40 -0.81 -6.29
N LYS A 69 2.35 -1.46 -5.64
CA LYS A 69 2.82 -2.78 -6.05
C LYS A 69 1.74 -3.82 -5.81
N VAL A 70 1.40 -4.59 -6.84
CA VAL A 70 0.38 -5.64 -6.72
C VAL A 70 0.86 -6.94 -7.33
N VAL A 71 0.32 -8.04 -6.81
CA VAL A 71 0.43 -9.39 -7.37
C VAL A 71 -0.96 -9.88 -7.71
N GLY A 72 -1.07 -10.71 -8.74
CA GLY A 72 -2.34 -11.30 -9.17
C GLY A 72 -3.20 -10.32 -9.97
N LYS A 73 -4.31 -10.84 -10.45
CA LYS A 73 -5.25 -10.10 -11.29
C LYS A 73 -6.01 -9.05 -10.48
N VAL A 74 -6.18 -7.86 -11.04
CA VAL A 74 -7.03 -6.81 -10.48
C VAL A 74 -7.99 -6.31 -11.56
N CYS A 75 -9.18 -5.89 -11.13
CA CYS A 75 -10.14 -5.20 -11.97
C CYS A 75 -10.35 -3.79 -11.40
N LYS A 76 -10.65 -2.85 -12.27
CA LYS A 76 -10.95 -1.48 -11.85
C LYS A 76 -12.02 -1.49 -10.76
N GLY A 77 -11.76 -0.81 -9.66
CA GLY A 77 -12.67 -0.74 -8.51
C GLY A 77 -12.47 -1.83 -7.46
N ASP A 78 -11.62 -2.82 -7.74
CA ASP A 78 -11.33 -3.85 -6.74
C ASP A 78 -10.71 -3.25 -5.49
N LEU A 79 -11.17 -3.72 -4.33
CA LEU A 79 -10.54 -3.41 -3.06
C LEU A 79 -9.19 -4.14 -2.98
N LEU A 80 -8.19 -3.46 -2.44
CA LEU A 80 -6.85 -4.01 -2.27
C LEU A 80 -6.54 -4.25 -0.80
N ILE A 81 -5.93 -5.40 -0.53
CA ILE A 81 -5.44 -5.80 0.78
C ILE A 81 -3.95 -6.13 0.69
N THR A 82 -3.29 -6.26 1.84
CA THR A 82 -1.91 -6.74 1.87
C THR A 82 -1.86 -8.20 1.40
N SER A 83 -0.74 -8.61 0.82
CA SER A 83 -0.53 -9.98 0.34
C SER A 83 0.56 -10.68 1.15
N ASP A 84 0.75 -11.97 0.90
CA ASP A 84 1.88 -12.74 1.45
C ASP A 84 3.19 -12.43 0.74
N THR A 85 3.14 -11.79 -0.42
CA THR A 85 4.34 -11.34 -1.13
C THR A 85 4.83 -10.05 -0.49
N PRO A 86 6.02 -10.02 0.11
CA PRO A 86 6.47 -8.83 0.85
C PRO A 86 6.42 -7.56 0.01
N GLY A 87 5.76 -6.53 0.53
CA GLY A 87 5.64 -5.22 -0.09
C GLY A 87 4.57 -5.09 -1.16
N PHE A 88 3.81 -6.14 -1.43
CA PHE A 88 2.79 -6.15 -2.48
C PHE A 88 1.38 -6.28 -1.92
N ALA A 89 0.45 -5.66 -2.61
CA ALA A 89 -0.99 -5.82 -2.38
C ALA A 89 -1.56 -6.89 -3.32
N GLU A 90 -2.78 -7.30 -3.03
CA GLU A 90 -3.58 -8.16 -3.90
C GLU A 90 -5.04 -7.72 -3.84
N ALA A 91 -5.82 -8.10 -4.84
CA ALA A 91 -7.25 -7.82 -4.84
C ALA A 91 -7.96 -8.66 -3.78
N LEU A 92 -8.88 -8.03 -3.05
CA LEU A 92 -9.77 -8.77 -2.15
C LEU A 92 -10.81 -9.50 -3.00
N ILE A 93 -10.82 -10.82 -2.90
CA ILE A 93 -11.81 -11.65 -3.59
C ILE A 93 -13.08 -11.71 -2.73
N ALA A 94 -14.25 -11.50 -3.35
CA ALA A 94 -15.52 -11.44 -2.64
C ALA A 94 -15.78 -12.68 -1.76
N SER A 95 -15.36 -13.86 -2.20
CA SER A 95 -15.51 -15.10 -1.42
C SER A 95 -14.60 -15.16 -0.19
N ALA A 96 -13.58 -14.30 -0.12
CA ALA A 96 -12.66 -14.20 1.02
C ALA A 96 -12.94 -12.95 1.86
N ALA A 97 -14.06 -12.27 1.63
CA ALA A 97 -14.39 -10.99 2.25
C ALA A 97 -14.69 -11.08 3.76
N PHE A 98 -14.71 -12.28 4.33
CA PHE A 98 -14.89 -12.48 5.78
C PHE A 98 -13.60 -12.24 6.58
N GLY A 99 -12.50 -11.85 5.91
CA GLY A 99 -11.27 -11.43 6.59
C GLY A 99 -11.46 -10.08 7.28
N SER A 100 -10.38 -9.53 7.81
CA SER A 100 -10.43 -8.24 8.50
C SER A 100 -10.76 -7.11 7.51
N PRO A 101 -11.88 -6.38 7.69
CA PRO A 101 -12.15 -5.20 6.85
C PRO A 101 -11.11 -4.10 7.03
N HIS A 102 -10.38 -4.11 8.13
CA HIS A 102 -9.32 -3.13 8.42
C HIS A 102 -8.06 -3.36 7.59
N SER A 103 -7.95 -4.49 6.88
CA SER A 103 -6.84 -4.76 5.97
C SER A 103 -7.02 -4.13 4.59
N VAL A 104 -8.23 -3.66 4.25
CA VAL A 104 -8.50 -2.96 3.01
C VAL A 104 -7.93 -1.54 3.12
N PHE A 105 -7.06 -1.15 2.18
CA PHE A 105 -6.40 0.14 2.25
C PHE A 105 -6.49 0.96 0.96
N ALA A 106 -6.94 0.37 -0.14
CA ALA A 106 -6.96 1.04 -1.44
C ALA A 106 -7.98 0.42 -2.39
N LYS A 107 -8.20 1.09 -3.51
CA LYS A 107 -8.98 0.57 -4.65
C LYS A 107 -8.16 0.71 -5.93
N SER A 108 -8.22 -0.31 -6.79
CA SER A 108 -7.57 -0.26 -8.09
C SER A 108 -8.28 0.74 -9.02
N LEU A 109 -7.49 1.52 -9.75
CA LEU A 109 -7.99 2.40 -10.82
C LEU A 109 -7.90 1.76 -12.19
N VAL A 110 -7.37 0.56 -12.30
CA VAL A 110 -7.08 -0.09 -13.58
C VAL A 110 -7.51 -1.55 -13.58
N ASP A 111 -7.66 -2.10 -14.79
CA ASP A 111 -7.73 -3.53 -15.02
C ASP A 111 -6.32 -4.03 -15.35
N ASP A 112 -5.92 -5.15 -14.77
CA ASP A 112 -4.64 -5.78 -15.09
C ASP A 112 -4.75 -7.30 -14.93
N ASP A 113 -4.15 -8.04 -15.85
CA ASP A 113 -4.30 -9.50 -15.92
C ASP A 113 -3.48 -10.25 -14.87
N GLY A 114 -2.47 -9.62 -14.29
CA GLY A 114 -1.72 -10.22 -13.19
C GLY A 114 -0.61 -11.19 -13.60
N TYR A 115 -0.11 -11.11 -14.82
CA TYR A 115 0.93 -12.03 -15.29
C TYR A 115 2.21 -11.97 -14.50
N HIS A 116 2.54 -10.80 -13.94
CA HIS A 116 3.73 -10.64 -13.10
C HIS A 116 3.54 -9.48 -12.12
N PRO A 117 4.30 -9.45 -11.03
CA PRO A 117 4.25 -8.35 -10.07
C PRO A 117 4.62 -7.02 -10.73
N ARG A 118 3.88 -5.95 -10.43
CA ARG A 118 4.07 -4.63 -11.01
C ARG A 118 3.35 -3.56 -10.19
N ASN A 119 3.60 -2.30 -10.56
CA ASN A 119 2.87 -1.19 -9.98
C ASN A 119 1.60 -0.91 -10.80
N ILE A 120 0.51 -0.62 -10.11
CA ILE A 120 -0.73 -0.14 -10.75
C ILE A 120 -1.17 1.16 -10.09
N TRP A 121 -1.92 1.97 -10.81
CA TRP A 121 -2.57 3.13 -10.21
C TRP A 121 -3.70 2.69 -9.30
N ALA A 122 -3.70 3.23 -8.07
CA ALA A 122 -4.73 2.96 -7.06
C ALA A 122 -5.03 4.22 -6.26
N VAL A 123 -6.16 4.21 -5.57
CA VAL A 123 -6.56 5.26 -4.63
C VAL A 123 -6.46 4.71 -3.22
N ILE A 124 -5.68 5.37 -2.37
CA ILE A 124 -5.63 5.06 -0.94
C ILE A 124 -6.89 5.63 -0.28
N LEU A 125 -7.56 4.80 0.47
CA LEU A 125 -8.84 5.13 1.10
C LEU A 125 -8.68 5.83 2.43
#